data_8a4f288f855b26e909708bb6bd65a43a
#
_entry.id   8a4f288f855b26e909708bb6bd65a43a
#
_cell.length_a   1.000
_cell.length_b   1.000
_cell.length_c   1.000
_cell.angle_alpha   90.00
_cell.angle_beta   90.00
_cell.angle_gamma   90.00
#
_symmetry.space_group_name_H-M   'P 1'
#
loop_
_entity.id
_entity.type
_entity.pdbx_description
1 polymer ?
#
loop_
_entity_poly.entity_id
_entity_poly.type
_entity_poly.pdbx_seq_one_letter_code
_entity_poly.pdbx_strand_id
1 'polypeptide(L)'
;MSFDKQKAEASKKNLQNADLKNADLQEADLSEGILIEACLENCNLSEADLCGTDISGANLKNARLHRTVLYRCRGKEVNFSNAILTQANLVEANLSGANFTHANLMESNIEGANLINTCFKDANLCEVNLTGVFLVNANLSGADLTNAECIAADFTGCDLSEANLSNTYINHADLSGANLRSALNLTRDQVETAFINKETLLPDSIPIIWVSKTEYEFE
;
A
#
# COMPACT_ATOMS: atom_id res chain seq x y z
N MET A 1 30.52 10.09 9.66
CA MET A 1 30.70 10.25 8.21
C MET A 1 29.34 9.99 7.59
N SER A 2 28.80 10.93 6.83
CA SER A 2 27.57 10.66 6.09
C SER A 2 27.83 9.55 5.08
N PHE A 3 26.95 8.57 5.01
CA PHE A 3 26.98 7.55 3.98
C PHE A 3 26.54 8.24 2.68
N ASP A 4 27.41 8.28 1.68
CA ASP A 4 27.11 8.91 0.41
C ASP A 4 26.58 7.92 -0.63
N LYS A 5 25.95 8.44 -1.68
CA LYS A 5 25.32 7.67 -2.77
C LYS A 5 26.32 6.67 -3.38
N GLN A 6 27.55 7.10 -3.74
CA GLN A 6 28.55 6.24 -4.38
C GLN A 6 28.92 5.04 -3.51
N LYS A 7 29.07 5.26 -2.20
CA LYS A 7 29.35 4.20 -1.25
C LYS A 7 28.19 3.24 -1.11
N ALA A 8 26.96 3.73 -1.08
CA ALA A 8 25.76 2.91 -1.04
C ALA A 8 25.67 2.01 -2.28
N GLU A 9 25.84 2.56 -3.47
CA GLU A 9 25.82 1.83 -4.73
C GLU A 9 26.94 0.77 -4.80
N ALA A 10 28.16 1.13 -4.44
CA ALA A 10 29.28 0.19 -4.43
C ALA A 10 29.11 -0.96 -3.43
N SER A 11 28.33 -0.74 -2.36
CA SER A 11 28.11 -1.70 -1.28
C SER A 11 26.70 -2.33 -1.32
N LYS A 12 25.87 -2.08 -2.33
CA LYS A 12 24.44 -2.42 -2.34
C LYS A 12 24.12 -3.89 -2.03
N LYS A 13 25.04 -4.81 -2.28
CA LYS A 13 24.89 -6.23 -1.91
C LYS A 13 25.23 -6.53 -0.44
N ASN A 14 25.62 -5.54 0.36
CA ASN A 14 26.04 -5.73 1.75
C ASN A 14 25.65 -4.51 2.62
N LEU A 15 24.38 -4.08 2.51
CA LEU A 15 23.83 -2.98 3.32
C LEU A 15 22.88 -3.50 4.42
N GLN A 16 22.89 -4.80 4.71
CA GLN A 16 22.11 -5.38 5.79
C GLN A 16 22.51 -4.73 7.13
N ASN A 17 21.51 -4.29 7.91
CA ASN A 17 21.66 -3.56 9.16
C ASN A 17 22.47 -2.24 9.04
N ALA A 18 22.66 -1.71 7.81
CA ALA A 18 23.41 -0.47 7.63
C ALA A 18 22.66 0.73 8.24
N ASP A 19 23.38 1.63 8.88
CA ASP A 19 22.86 2.92 9.29
C ASP A 19 23.03 3.93 8.14
N LEU A 20 21.93 4.18 7.43
CA LEU A 20 21.81 5.10 6.31
C LEU A 20 20.92 6.30 6.67
N LYS A 21 20.65 6.51 7.96
CA LYS A 21 19.76 7.57 8.43
C LYS A 21 20.18 8.95 7.88
N ASN A 22 19.20 9.69 7.35
CA ASN A 22 19.36 10.99 6.73
C ASN A 22 20.28 11.01 5.49
N ALA A 23 20.61 9.85 4.90
CA ALA A 23 21.44 9.82 3.70
C ALA A 23 20.70 10.42 2.50
N ASP A 24 21.42 11.14 1.64
CA ASP A 24 20.94 11.53 0.34
C ASP A 24 21.35 10.46 -0.69
N LEU A 25 20.34 9.68 -1.10
CA LEU A 25 20.44 8.56 -2.04
C LEU A 25 19.57 8.84 -3.29
N GLN A 26 19.32 10.13 -3.58
CA GLN A 26 18.54 10.50 -4.75
C GLN A 26 19.16 9.92 -6.02
N GLU A 27 18.33 9.31 -6.89
CA GLU A 27 18.76 8.66 -8.13
C GLU A 27 19.82 7.54 -7.93
N ALA A 28 19.96 6.97 -6.72
CA ALA A 28 20.91 5.90 -6.48
C ALA A 28 20.48 4.59 -7.17
N ASP A 29 21.43 3.87 -7.78
CA ASP A 29 21.23 2.49 -8.22
C ASP A 29 21.46 1.52 -7.04
N LEU A 30 20.37 1.12 -6.38
CA LEU A 30 20.33 0.11 -5.33
C LEU A 30 19.66 -1.19 -5.81
N SER A 31 19.43 -1.33 -7.11
CA SER A 31 18.77 -2.49 -7.71
C SER A 31 19.42 -3.81 -7.30
N GLU A 32 18.61 -4.83 -7.06
CA GLU A 32 19.07 -6.14 -6.59
C GLU A 32 19.90 -6.06 -5.28
N GLY A 33 19.81 -4.95 -4.55
CA GLY A 33 20.52 -4.70 -3.30
C GLY A 33 20.04 -5.56 -2.13
N ILE A 34 20.82 -5.61 -1.05
CA ILE A 34 20.45 -6.27 0.21
C ILE A 34 20.50 -5.23 1.33
N LEU A 35 19.33 -4.70 1.69
CA LEU A 35 19.14 -3.67 2.71
C LEU A 35 18.27 -4.19 3.86
N ILE A 36 18.30 -5.48 4.13
CA ILE A 36 17.53 -6.13 5.19
C ILE A 36 17.85 -5.44 6.53
N GLU A 37 16.79 -5.04 7.27
CA GLU A 37 16.91 -4.36 8.56
C GLU A 37 17.73 -3.06 8.55
N ALA A 38 18.01 -2.47 7.37
CA ALA A 38 18.73 -1.21 7.27
C ALA A 38 17.92 -0.04 7.86
N CYS A 39 18.60 0.91 8.48
CA CYS A 39 17.99 2.16 8.93
C CYS A 39 18.09 3.22 7.82
N LEU A 40 16.98 3.48 7.13
CA LEU A 40 16.82 4.47 6.07
C LEU A 40 15.91 5.63 6.51
N GLU A 41 15.78 5.84 7.81
CA GLU A 41 14.92 6.90 8.37
C GLU A 41 15.34 8.28 7.86
N ASN A 42 14.36 9.06 7.37
CA ASN A 42 14.52 10.39 6.78
C ASN A 42 15.45 10.43 5.53
N CYS A 43 15.76 9.31 4.89
CA CYS A 43 16.54 9.31 3.65
C CYS A 43 15.81 10.00 2.51
N ASN A 44 16.58 10.55 1.58
CA ASN A 44 16.09 10.93 0.27
C ASN A 44 16.44 9.82 -0.74
N LEU A 45 15.43 9.07 -1.17
CA LEU A 45 15.52 8.02 -2.18
C LEU A 45 14.73 8.41 -3.45
N SER A 46 14.41 9.70 -3.62
CA SER A 46 13.66 10.16 -4.78
C SER A 46 14.35 9.73 -6.07
N GLU A 47 13.57 9.15 -7.00
CA GLU A 47 14.05 8.66 -8.31
C GLU A 47 15.11 7.53 -8.23
N ALA A 48 15.36 6.96 -7.04
CA ALA A 48 16.29 5.84 -6.88
C ALA A 48 15.72 4.55 -7.49
N ASP A 49 16.60 3.67 -7.95
CA ASP A 49 16.26 2.33 -8.43
C ASP A 49 16.48 1.29 -7.31
N LEU A 50 15.40 0.75 -6.77
CA LEU A 50 15.36 -0.37 -5.83
C LEU A 50 14.72 -1.61 -6.45
N CYS A 51 14.75 -1.76 -7.78
CA CYS A 51 14.20 -2.93 -8.47
C CYS A 51 14.80 -4.24 -7.91
N GLY A 52 13.95 -5.19 -7.50
CA GLY A 52 14.37 -6.47 -6.96
C GLY A 52 15.13 -6.43 -5.64
N THR A 53 15.27 -5.26 -5.02
CA THR A 53 16.00 -5.06 -3.75
C THR A 53 15.29 -5.76 -2.59
N ASP A 54 16.05 -6.29 -1.64
CA ASP A 54 15.54 -6.81 -0.36
C ASP A 54 15.66 -5.74 0.73
N ILE A 55 14.52 -5.16 1.10
CA ILE A 55 14.36 -4.16 2.17
C ILE A 55 13.57 -4.73 3.36
N SER A 56 13.50 -6.07 3.50
CA SER A 56 12.72 -6.70 4.57
C SER A 56 13.17 -6.21 5.95
N GLY A 57 12.20 -5.81 6.78
CA GLY A 57 12.45 -5.25 8.11
C GLY A 57 13.15 -3.87 8.13
N ALA A 58 13.45 -3.28 6.97
CA ALA A 58 14.11 -1.98 6.93
C ALA A 58 13.20 -0.85 7.49
N ASN A 59 13.80 0.16 8.07
CA ASN A 59 13.11 1.34 8.57
C ASN A 59 13.25 2.51 7.61
N LEU A 60 12.20 2.76 6.79
CA LEU A 60 12.08 3.89 5.86
C LEU A 60 11.12 4.98 6.39
N LYS A 61 10.95 5.07 7.70
CA LYS A 61 10.11 6.09 8.32
C LYS A 61 10.52 7.49 7.87
N ASN A 62 9.54 8.32 7.47
CA ASN A 62 9.74 9.67 6.96
C ASN A 62 10.64 9.77 5.70
N ALA A 63 10.99 8.68 5.04
CA ALA A 63 11.82 8.71 3.85
C ALA A 63 11.08 9.35 2.67
N ARG A 64 11.82 9.95 1.75
CA ARG A 64 11.32 10.51 0.50
C ARG A 64 11.61 9.51 -0.62
N LEU A 65 10.56 8.97 -1.22
CA LEU A 65 10.60 7.96 -2.29
C LEU A 65 9.80 8.44 -3.51
N HIS A 66 9.77 9.74 -3.78
CA HIS A 66 9.09 10.26 -4.97
C HIS A 66 9.67 9.65 -6.24
N ARG A 67 8.82 9.03 -7.09
CA ARG A 67 9.21 8.33 -8.32
C ARG A 67 10.24 7.20 -8.16
N THR A 68 10.40 6.68 -6.96
CA THR A 68 11.31 5.56 -6.70
C THR A 68 10.79 4.29 -7.38
N VAL A 69 11.70 3.50 -7.96
CA VAL A 69 11.37 2.20 -8.56
C VAL A 69 11.57 1.10 -7.51
N LEU A 70 10.47 0.52 -7.04
CA LEU A 70 10.41 -0.60 -6.08
C LEU A 70 9.83 -1.87 -6.74
N TYR A 71 9.91 -1.95 -8.07
CA TYR A 71 9.39 -3.07 -8.85
C TYR A 71 9.97 -4.39 -8.35
N ARG A 72 9.09 -5.35 -8.01
CA ARG A 72 9.45 -6.67 -7.46
C ARG A 72 10.35 -6.64 -6.23
N CYS A 73 10.39 -5.55 -5.48
CA CYS A 73 11.16 -5.53 -4.25
C CYS A 73 10.57 -6.50 -3.20
N ARG A 74 11.43 -6.99 -2.32
CA ARG A 74 11.05 -7.76 -1.13
C ARG A 74 11.15 -6.85 0.07
N GLY A 75 10.02 -6.55 0.71
CA GLY A 75 9.92 -5.62 1.82
C GLY A 75 8.98 -6.12 2.91
N LYS A 76 9.09 -7.41 3.26
CA LYS A 76 8.28 -7.97 4.35
C LYS A 76 8.53 -7.18 5.64
N GLU A 77 7.44 -6.74 6.30
CA GLU A 77 7.50 -6.01 7.58
C GLU A 77 8.30 -4.69 7.54
N VAL A 78 8.48 -4.11 6.34
CA VAL A 78 9.16 -2.81 6.18
C VAL A 78 8.32 -1.67 6.78
N ASN A 79 9.00 -0.68 7.36
CA ASN A 79 8.35 0.49 7.95
C ASN A 79 8.44 1.70 7.02
N PHE A 80 7.34 2.04 6.34
CA PHE A 80 7.15 3.24 5.52
C PHE A 80 6.31 4.32 6.21
N SER A 81 6.15 4.27 7.54
CA SER A 81 5.29 5.25 8.22
C SER A 81 5.72 6.68 7.95
N ASN A 82 4.77 7.56 7.59
CA ASN A 82 4.97 8.93 7.16
C ASN A 82 5.90 9.11 5.94
N ALA A 83 6.21 8.07 5.18
CA ALA A 83 7.04 8.19 3.98
C ALA A 83 6.25 8.83 2.82
N ILE A 84 6.97 9.45 1.88
CA ILE A 84 6.42 10.07 0.68
C ILE A 84 6.79 9.20 -0.52
N LEU A 85 5.83 8.40 -1.01
CA LEU A 85 5.98 7.48 -2.14
C LEU A 85 5.20 7.96 -3.38
N THR A 86 4.98 9.25 -3.52
CA THR A 86 4.20 9.79 -4.63
C THR A 86 4.80 9.36 -5.97
N GLN A 87 3.95 8.85 -6.88
CA GLN A 87 4.35 8.36 -8.21
C GLN A 87 5.40 7.21 -8.18
N ALA A 88 5.57 6.53 -7.04
CA ALA A 88 6.47 5.39 -6.94
C ALA A 88 5.92 4.17 -7.70
N ASN A 89 6.81 3.31 -8.18
CA ASN A 89 6.46 2.05 -8.84
C ASN A 89 6.74 0.87 -7.91
N LEU A 90 5.67 0.27 -7.36
CA LEU A 90 5.73 -0.90 -6.44
C LEU A 90 5.09 -2.14 -7.09
N VAL A 91 4.98 -2.17 -8.43
CA VAL A 91 4.35 -3.29 -9.16
C VAL A 91 5.01 -4.62 -8.79
N GLU A 92 4.18 -5.63 -8.50
CA GLU A 92 4.59 -6.99 -8.10
C GLU A 92 5.50 -7.05 -6.84
N ALA A 93 5.56 -5.98 -6.03
CA ALA A 93 6.35 -5.98 -4.79
C ALA A 93 5.73 -6.91 -3.72
N ASN A 94 6.58 -7.55 -2.93
CA ASN A 94 6.12 -8.28 -1.74
C ASN A 94 6.35 -7.44 -0.48
N LEU A 95 5.28 -6.81 -0.01
CA LEU A 95 5.27 -5.87 1.12
C LEU A 95 4.38 -6.38 2.27
N SER A 96 4.22 -7.71 2.39
CA SER A 96 3.39 -8.29 3.43
C SER A 96 3.80 -7.85 4.83
N GLY A 97 2.83 -7.43 5.65
CA GLY A 97 3.06 -6.91 7.00
C GLY A 97 3.72 -5.52 7.06
N ALA A 98 3.87 -4.82 5.93
CA ALA A 98 4.47 -3.48 5.90
C ALA A 98 3.60 -2.44 6.63
N ASN A 99 4.23 -1.40 7.15
CA ASN A 99 3.57 -0.28 7.81
C ASN A 99 3.63 0.99 6.94
N PHE A 100 2.49 1.39 6.38
CA PHE A 100 2.30 2.63 5.62
C PHE A 100 1.45 3.68 6.37
N THR A 101 1.35 3.59 7.69
CA THR A 101 0.57 4.54 8.49
C THR A 101 0.97 5.97 8.16
N HIS A 102 -0.01 6.84 7.79
CA HIS A 102 0.18 8.22 7.36
C HIS A 102 1.12 8.40 6.15
N ALA A 103 1.44 7.36 5.40
CA ALA A 103 2.26 7.50 4.20
C ALA A 103 1.48 8.18 3.06
N ASN A 104 2.19 8.85 2.17
CA ASN A 104 1.61 9.45 0.97
C ASN A 104 2.03 8.65 -0.26
N LEU A 105 1.08 7.88 -0.83
CA LEU A 105 1.27 7.05 -2.02
C LEU A 105 0.50 7.61 -3.25
N MET A 106 0.10 8.88 -3.22
CA MET A 106 -0.69 9.48 -4.30
C MET A 106 -0.05 9.21 -5.68
N GLU A 107 -0.89 8.81 -6.66
CA GLU A 107 -0.47 8.47 -8.04
C GLU A 107 0.57 7.34 -8.14
N SER A 108 0.79 6.54 -7.10
CA SER A 108 1.72 5.40 -7.18
C SER A 108 1.06 4.20 -7.90
N ASN A 109 1.90 3.34 -8.47
CA ASN A 109 1.47 2.08 -9.07
C ASN A 109 1.90 0.90 -8.19
N ILE A 110 0.90 0.18 -7.64
CA ILE A 110 1.10 -0.97 -6.73
C ILE A 110 0.49 -2.24 -7.32
N GLU A 111 0.17 -2.24 -8.61
CA GLU A 111 -0.49 -3.35 -9.31
C GLU A 111 0.14 -4.70 -8.99
N GLY A 112 -0.71 -5.69 -8.66
CA GLY A 112 -0.30 -7.07 -8.40
C GLY A 112 0.59 -7.28 -7.18
N ALA A 113 0.79 -6.27 -6.33
CA ALA A 113 1.62 -6.41 -5.13
C ALA A 113 0.97 -7.29 -4.05
N ASN A 114 1.80 -7.92 -3.24
CA ASN A 114 1.36 -8.62 -2.03
C ASN A 114 1.42 -7.66 -0.83
N LEU A 115 0.24 -7.27 -0.34
CA LEU A 115 0.01 -6.33 0.76
C LEU A 115 -0.76 -7.00 1.93
N ILE A 116 -0.67 -8.33 2.05
CA ILE A 116 -1.36 -9.09 3.11
C ILE A 116 -0.91 -8.60 4.50
N ASN A 117 -1.87 -8.34 5.41
CA ASN A 117 -1.64 -7.86 6.77
C ASN A 117 -0.90 -6.50 6.84
N THR A 118 -0.96 -5.67 5.82
CA THR A 118 -0.36 -4.32 5.82
C THR A 118 -1.20 -3.32 6.62
N CYS A 119 -0.56 -2.25 7.09
CA CYS A 119 -1.23 -1.13 7.74
C CYS A 119 -1.13 0.13 6.88
N PHE A 120 -2.27 0.59 6.33
CA PHE A 120 -2.44 1.85 5.59
C PHE A 120 -3.28 2.86 6.37
N LYS A 121 -3.32 2.72 7.70
CA LYS A 121 -4.13 3.63 8.50
C LYS A 121 -3.79 5.09 8.21
N ASP A 122 -4.81 5.89 7.90
CA ASP A 122 -4.71 7.32 7.58
C ASP A 122 -3.72 7.63 6.43
N ALA A 123 -3.45 6.67 5.53
CA ALA A 123 -2.60 6.88 4.35
C ALA A 123 -3.35 7.64 3.25
N ASN A 124 -2.61 8.40 2.46
CA ASN A 124 -3.10 8.99 1.22
C ASN A 124 -2.85 8.03 0.07
N LEU A 125 -3.92 7.44 -0.46
CA LEU A 125 -3.97 6.51 -1.60
C LEU A 125 -4.74 7.12 -2.78
N CYS A 126 -4.86 8.46 -2.86
CA CYS A 126 -5.54 9.12 -3.97
C CYS A 126 -4.90 8.76 -5.31
N GLU A 127 -5.73 8.41 -6.30
CA GLU A 127 -5.29 8.10 -7.67
C GLU A 127 -4.26 6.95 -7.76
N VAL A 128 -4.19 6.10 -6.73
CA VAL A 128 -3.30 4.93 -6.71
C VAL A 128 -3.85 3.82 -7.62
N ASN A 129 -2.96 3.11 -8.32
CA ASN A 129 -3.32 1.86 -8.99
C ASN A 129 -3.09 0.67 -8.04
N LEU A 130 -4.18 0.09 -7.55
CA LEU A 130 -4.25 -1.11 -6.71
C LEU A 130 -4.88 -2.30 -7.47
N THR A 131 -4.82 -2.31 -8.80
CA THR A 131 -5.42 -3.38 -9.62
C THR A 131 -4.80 -4.74 -9.29
N GLY A 132 -5.63 -5.72 -8.97
CA GLY A 132 -5.22 -7.10 -8.71
C GLY A 132 -4.31 -7.30 -7.49
N VAL A 133 -4.28 -6.34 -6.56
CA VAL A 133 -3.46 -6.47 -5.33
C VAL A 133 -4.07 -7.45 -4.32
N PHE A 134 -3.23 -8.03 -3.48
CA PHE A 134 -3.65 -8.89 -2.36
C PHE A 134 -3.55 -8.10 -1.05
N LEU A 135 -4.70 -7.62 -0.52
CA LEU A 135 -4.80 -6.81 0.71
C LEU A 135 -5.42 -7.59 1.89
N VAL A 136 -5.49 -8.90 1.82
CA VAL A 136 -6.15 -9.72 2.85
C VAL A 136 -5.75 -9.31 4.26
N ASN A 137 -6.75 -8.99 5.10
CA ASN A 137 -6.60 -8.51 6.48
C ASN A 137 -5.78 -7.20 6.64
N ALA A 138 -5.66 -6.39 5.59
CA ALA A 138 -5.01 -5.08 5.72
C ALA A 138 -5.89 -4.09 6.50
N ASN A 139 -5.24 -3.14 7.17
CA ASN A 139 -5.90 -2.03 7.85
C ASN A 139 -5.81 -0.77 6.99
N LEU A 140 -6.92 -0.36 6.36
CA LEU A 140 -7.05 0.87 5.58
C LEU A 140 -7.96 1.90 6.30
N SER A 141 -8.14 1.77 7.62
CA SER A 141 -9.02 2.68 8.37
C SER A 141 -8.57 4.13 8.21
N GLY A 142 -9.51 5.02 7.84
CA GLY A 142 -9.25 6.43 7.59
C GLY A 142 -8.41 6.75 6.34
N ALA A 143 -8.04 5.75 5.53
CA ALA A 143 -7.27 5.99 4.30
C ALA A 143 -8.10 6.75 3.25
N ASP A 144 -7.44 7.60 2.47
CA ASP A 144 -8.07 8.29 1.35
C ASP A 144 -7.79 7.54 0.03
N LEU A 145 -8.83 6.87 -0.51
CA LEU A 145 -8.81 6.11 -1.76
C LEU A 145 -9.51 6.87 -2.90
N THR A 146 -9.64 8.20 -2.79
CA THR A 146 -10.30 9.01 -3.83
C THR A 146 -9.68 8.75 -5.20
N ASN A 147 -10.53 8.41 -6.19
CA ASN A 147 -10.15 8.07 -7.57
C ASN A 147 -9.17 6.87 -7.70
N ALA A 148 -8.99 6.05 -6.66
CA ALA A 148 -8.12 4.88 -6.73
C ALA A 148 -8.67 3.80 -7.67
N GLU A 149 -7.79 3.10 -8.38
CA GLU A 149 -8.12 1.93 -9.20
C GLU A 149 -7.91 0.65 -8.40
N CYS A 150 -8.99 0.04 -7.90
CA CYS A 150 -8.98 -1.18 -7.08
C CYS A 150 -9.65 -2.35 -7.81
N ILE A 151 -9.54 -2.40 -9.15
CA ILE A 151 -10.19 -3.41 -9.98
C ILE A 151 -9.62 -4.79 -9.65
N ALA A 152 -10.51 -5.76 -9.36
CA ALA A 152 -10.14 -7.13 -8.99
C ALA A 152 -9.15 -7.24 -7.80
N ALA A 153 -9.10 -6.23 -6.94
CA ALA A 153 -8.31 -6.26 -5.70
C ALA A 153 -8.96 -7.19 -4.66
N ASP A 154 -8.16 -7.87 -3.86
CA ASP A 154 -8.61 -8.71 -2.76
C ASP A 154 -8.55 -7.95 -1.42
N PHE A 155 -9.70 -7.44 -0.99
CA PHE A 155 -9.90 -6.76 0.30
C PHE A 155 -10.50 -7.69 1.37
N THR A 156 -10.37 -9.01 1.21
CA THR A 156 -10.96 -9.97 2.16
C THR A 156 -10.51 -9.66 3.59
N GLY A 157 -11.48 -9.43 4.48
CA GLY A 157 -11.25 -9.16 5.89
C GLY A 157 -10.57 -7.81 6.20
N CYS A 158 -10.46 -6.89 5.24
CA CYS A 158 -9.87 -5.57 5.46
C CYS A 158 -10.70 -4.70 6.40
N ASP A 159 -10.02 -3.83 7.14
CA ASP A 159 -10.65 -2.72 7.82
C ASP A 159 -10.60 -1.46 6.94
N LEU A 160 -11.75 -1.10 6.36
CA LEU A 160 -12.00 0.09 5.54
C LEU A 160 -12.88 1.10 6.28
N SER A 161 -13.00 0.98 7.62
CA SER A 161 -13.78 1.93 8.41
C SER A 161 -13.23 3.35 8.24
N GLU A 162 -14.14 4.32 8.09
CA GLU A 162 -13.80 5.73 7.87
C GLU A 162 -12.96 6.02 6.60
N ALA A 163 -12.65 5.01 5.77
CA ALA A 163 -11.95 5.22 4.52
C ALA A 163 -12.79 6.03 3.53
N ASN A 164 -12.17 6.93 2.77
CA ASN A 164 -12.82 7.70 1.73
C ASN A 164 -12.77 6.95 0.38
N LEU A 165 -13.93 6.50 -0.11
CA LEU A 165 -14.10 5.73 -1.33
C LEU A 165 -14.70 6.57 -2.49
N SER A 166 -14.49 7.89 -2.47
CA SER A 166 -15.00 8.79 -3.50
C SER A 166 -14.45 8.42 -4.88
N ASN A 167 -15.34 8.08 -5.81
CA ASN A 167 -14.98 7.68 -7.18
C ASN A 167 -13.95 6.52 -7.25
N THR A 168 -13.82 5.71 -6.22
CA THR A 168 -12.94 4.53 -6.25
C THR A 168 -13.52 3.46 -7.16
N TYR A 169 -12.71 2.90 -8.05
CA TYR A 169 -13.11 1.81 -8.95
C TYR A 169 -12.87 0.47 -8.26
N ILE A 170 -13.95 -0.16 -7.73
CA ILE A 170 -13.90 -1.46 -7.02
C ILE A 170 -14.54 -2.60 -7.83
N ASN A 171 -14.62 -2.47 -9.15
CA ASN A 171 -15.19 -3.49 -10.02
C ASN A 171 -14.48 -4.84 -9.82
N HIS A 172 -15.27 -5.89 -9.52
CA HIS A 172 -14.77 -7.24 -9.26
C HIS A 172 -13.81 -7.37 -8.06
N ALA A 173 -13.71 -6.34 -7.21
CA ALA A 173 -12.96 -6.44 -5.96
C ALA A 173 -13.68 -7.39 -4.99
N ASP A 174 -12.93 -8.18 -4.23
CA ASP A 174 -13.48 -9.03 -3.17
C ASP A 174 -13.47 -8.30 -1.83
N LEU A 175 -14.64 -7.92 -1.35
CA LEU A 175 -14.88 -7.25 -0.06
C LEU A 175 -15.42 -8.23 1.00
N SER A 176 -15.29 -9.55 0.80
CA SER A 176 -15.79 -10.57 1.73
C SER A 176 -15.22 -10.35 3.14
N GLY A 177 -16.10 -10.19 4.13
CA GLY A 177 -15.72 -9.93 5.51
C GLY A 177 -15.07 -8.57 5.79
N ALA A 178 -14.99 -7.68 4.80
CA ALA A 178 -14.44 -6.34 4.99
C ALA A 178 -15.34 -5.48 5.90
N ASN A 179 -14.72 -4.63 6.71
CA ASN A 179 -15.39 -3.65 7.53
C ASN A 179 -15.44 -2.29 6.81
N LEU A 180 -16.61 -1.91 6.26
CA LEU A 180 -16.86 -0.64 5.60
C LEU A 180 -17.75 0.29 6.46
N ARG A 181 -17.93 -0.01 7.75
CA ARG A 181 -18.70 0.86 8.64
C ARG A 181 -18.10 2.26 8.68
N SER A 182 -18.96 3.27 8.57
CA SER A 182 -18.52 4.67 8.49
C SER A 182 -17.61 5.00 7.30
N ALA A 183 -17.44 4.11 6.31
CA ALA A 183 -16.76 4.44 5.07
C ALA A 183 -17.47 5.60 4.38
N LEU A 184 -16.69 6.54 3.86
CA LEU A 184 -17.19 7.78 3.27
C LEU A 184 -17.35 7.63 1.76
N ASN A 185 -18.42 8.23 1.22
CA ASN A 185 -18.67 8.34 -0.21
C ASN A 185 -18.77 7.00 -0.98
N LEU A 186 -18.97 5.89 -0.28
CA LEU A 186 -19.30 4.60 -0.91
C LEU A 186 -20.72 4.69 -1.49
N THR A 187 -20.92 4.20 -2.69
CA THR A 187 -22.21 4.21 -3.42
C THR A 187 -22.75 2.79 -3.63
N ARG A 188 -24.07 2.68 -3.87
CA ARG A 188 -24.70 1.41 -4.26
C ARG A 188 -24.07 0.83 -5.52
N ASP A 189 -23.87 1.66 -6.54
CA ASP A 189 -23.30 1.23 -7.83
C ASP A 189 -21.90 0.62 -7.65
N GLN A 190 -21.08 1.15 -6.75
CA GLN A 190 -19.79 0.55 -6.41
C GLN A 190 -19.98 -0.83 -5.77
N VAL A 191 -20.88 -0.96 -4.77
CA VAL A 191 -21.13 -2.25 -4.09
C VAL A 191 -21.67 -3.30 -5.06
N GLU A 192 -22.55 -2.92 -6.01
CA GLU A 192 -23.09 -3.82 -7.03
C GLU A 192 -22.03 -4.45 -7.94
N THR A 193 -20.90 -3.78 -8.13
CA THR A 193 -19.80 -4.25 -8.98
C THR A 193 -18.77 -5.08 -8.25
N ALA A 194 -18.82 -5.12 -6.92
CA ALA A 194 -17.88 -5.84 -6.05
C ALA A 194 -18.48 -7.17 -5.54
N PHE A 195 -17.64 -8.05 -5.03
CA PHE A 195 -18.08 -9.25 -4.32
C PHE A 195 -18.16 -8.95 -2.82
N ILE A 196 -19.32 -9.21 -2.20
CA ILE A 196 -19.57 -9.10 -0.77
C ILE A 196 -20.17 -10.39 -0.23
N ASN A 197 -20.07 -10.61 1.09
CA ASN A 197 -20.71 -11.74 1.77
C ASN A 197 -21.40 -11.27 3.07
N LYS A 198 -21.99 -12.19 3.84
CA LYS A 198 -22.73 -11.87 5.07
C LYS A 198 -21.87 -11.30 6.20
N GLU A 199 -20.57 -11.51 6.13
CA GLU A 199 -19.61 -10.98 7.07
C GLU A 199 -19.16 -9.55 6.69
N THR A 200 -19.44 -9.09 5.46
CA THR A 200 -19.16 -7.72 5.03
C THR A 200 -20.04 -6.73 5.78
N LEU A 201 -19.43 -5.72 6.37
CA LEU A 201 -20.10 -4.70 7.18
C LEU A 201 -20.19 -3.41 6.38
N LEU A 202 -21.34 -3.17 5.74
CA LEU A 202 -21.61 -1.94 4.98
C LEU A 202 -21.99 -0.77 5.91
N PRO A 203 -21.84 0.49 5.44
CA PRO A 203 -22.34 1.65 6.17
C PRO A 203 -23.87 1.69 6.18
N ASP A 204 -24.47 2.27 7.22
CA ASP A 204 -25.93 2.38 7.38
C ASP A 204 -26.63 3.10 6.21
N SER A 205 -25.91 3.88 5.43
CA SER A 205 -26.40 4.57 4.23
C SER A 205 -26.67 3.63 3.04
N ILE A 206 -26.19 2.37 3.11
CA ILE A 206 -26.37 1.35 2.07
C ILE A 206 -27.02 0.11 2.70
N PRO A 207 -28.31 0.17 3.06
CA PRO A 207 -29.00 -0.95 3.65
C PRO A 207 -29.24 -2.04 2.60
N ILE A 208 -28.98 -3.31 2.97
CA ILE A 208 -29.22 -4.50 2.15
C ILE A 208 -29.96 -5.57 2.94
N ILE A 209 -30.75 -6.37 2.21
CA ILE A 209 -31.40 -7.58 2.74
C ILE A 209 -30.77 -8.80 2.05
N TRP A 210 -30.26 -9.74 2.84
CA TRP A 210 -29.72 -10.98 2.31
C TRP A 210 -30.84 -11.95 1.94
N VAL A 211 -30.99 -12.25 0.63
CA VAL A 211 -31.97 -13.21 0.10
C VAL A 211 -31.44 -14.65 0.23
N SER A 212 -30.14 -14.84 0.00
CA SER A 212 -29.45 -16.13 0.14
C SER A 212 -28.07 -15.95 0.77
N LYS A 213 -27.18 -16.97 0.70
CA LYS A 213 -25.80 -16.84 1.19
C LYS A 213 -24.93 -15.87 0.37
N THR A 214 -25.29 -15.70 -0.89
CA THR A 214 -24.50 -14.93 -1.87
C THR A 214 -25.31 -13.88 -2.61
N GLU A 215 -26.63 -13.79 -2.37
CA GLU A 215 -27.53 -12.84 -3.02
C GLU A 215 -28.14 -11.89 -2.02
N TYR A 216 -28.21 -10.63 -2.35
CA TYR A 216 -28.80 -9.56 -1.55
C TYR A 216 -29.62 -8.62 -2.44
N GLU A 217 -30.51 -7.86 -1.78
CA GLU A 217 -31.28 -6.78 -2.39
C GLU A 217 -31.05 -5.51 -1.58
N PHE A 218 -31.08 -4.35 -2.23
CA PHE A 218 -31.05 -3.06 -1.53
C PHE A 218 -32.45 -2.73 -1.03
N GLU A 219 -32.54 -2.17 0.19
CA GLU A 219 -33.77 -1.61 0.76
C GLU A 219 -34.19 -0.33 0.06
#